data_cc9ee943d6d14ba636d7cb6837a4c105
#
_entry.id   cc9ee943d6d14ba636d7cb6837a4c105
#
_cell.length_a   1.000
_cell.length_b   1.000
_cell.length_c   1.000
_cell.angle_alpha   90.00
_cell.angle_beta   90.00
_cell.angle_gamma   90.00
#
_symmetry.space_group_name_H-M   'P 1'
#
loop_
_entity.id
_entity.type
_entity.pdbx_description
1 polymer ?
#
loop_
_entity_poly.entity_id
_entity_poly.type
_entity_poly.pdbx_seq_one_letter_code
_entity_poly.pdbx_strand_id
1 'polypeptide(L)'
;MPHAGTGRHLTEATSPTYLDTPRGRIALISVTATLPANGSYAGEPTSLDRGRPGANVLRHNIQYVVPKQDLNALRKISEGLGFEKGKKRLVVSRNPGLRVDDENNFQFLNTNFAPYPKFEFSNFTVGDEYKVITTPNVEDLNRNIKWIENAKHFADWVIVSIHVHDCGKEETDSPDFVKEFAHKAIDAGTDIFVSHGSHHSYQGSRGIELYNGKPIFHGLGGFITQSSVKWSPWDAYQRYGITDQINPTPSEFETRRSSIGREYDVDRIGMHGSSYVSMQWERKECVKILVHPVTTSSQNVSIFKDRSRGTQGRPMPAQGEIADDIINRIAEMSSEFDISIAKENDIGVINLNK
;
A
#
# COMPACT_ATOMS: atom_id res chain seq x y z
N MET A 1 22.12 -9.52 -6.48
CA MET A 1 20.89 -10.11 -5.90
C MET A 1 19.77 -9.89 -6.89
N PRO A 2 18.98 -10.90 -7.24
CA PRO A 2 17.79 -10.72 -8.09
C PRO A 2 16.82 -9.71 -7.47
N HIS A 3 16.21 -8.86 -8.28
CA HIS A 3 15.20 -7.89 -7.87
C HIS A 3 14.15 -7.73 -8.96
N ALA A 4 12.94 -7.31 -8.61
CA ALA A 4 11.83 -7.06 -9.52
C ALA A 4 11.22 -5.68 -9.27
N GLY A 5 10.52 -5.14 -10.26
CA GLY A 5 9.76 -3.90 -10.13
C GLY A 5 10.54 -2.62 -10.41
N THR A 6 11.82 -2.70 -10.79
CA THR A 6 12.63 -1.54 -11.21
C THR A 6 13.47 -1.90 -12.43
N GLY A 7 13.75 -0.93 -13.28
CA GLY A 7 14.54 -1.14 -14.50
C GLY A 7 15.07 0.16 -15.10
N ARG A 8 15.88 0.03 -16.12
CA ARG A 8 16.42 1.15 -16.92
C ARG A 8 15.37 1.76 -17.84
N HIS A 9 14.33 1.01 -18.13
CA HIS A 9 13.14 1.40 -18.90
C HIS A 9 11.95 0.52 -18.50
N LEU A 10 10.75 0.83 -19.00
CA LEU A 10 9.50 0.25 -18.54
C LEU A 10 9.43 -1.27 -18.78
N THR A 11 9.84 -1.76 -19.95
CA THR A 11 9.87 -3.19 -20.23
C THR A 11 10.73 -3.96 -19.23
N GLU A 12 11.92 -3.45 -18.88
CA GLU A 12 12.79 -4.07 -17.88
C GLU A 12 12.16 -4.02 -16.48
N ALA A 13 11.57 -2.87 -16.11
CA ALA A 13 10.94 -2.69 -14.80
C ALA A 13 9.73 -3.62 -14.59
N THR A 14 8.99 -3.94 -15.65
CA THR A 14 7.80 -4.82 -15.61
C THR A 14 8.13 -6.30 -15.79
N SER A 15 9.33 -6.63 -16.27
CA SER A 15 9.74 -8.02 -16.51
C SER A 15 9.81 -8.82 -15.20
N PRO A 16 9.38 -10.09 -15.20
CA PRO A 16 9.55 -10.98 -14.08
C PRO A 16 11.03 -11.21 -13.76
N THR A 17 11.34 -11.35 -12.48
CA THR A 17 12.62 -11.89 -12.03
C THR A 17 12.43 -13.35 -11.66
N TYR A 18 13.34 -14.19 -12.11
CA TYR A 18 13.28 -15.65 -11.88
C TYR A 18 14.32 -16.10 -10.85
N LEU A 19 13.90 -17.00 -9.95
CA LEU A 19 14.74 -17.64 -8.97
C LEU A 19 14.60 -19.16 -9.11
N ASP A 20 15.67 -19.83 -9.47
CA ASP A 20 15.73 -21.29 -9.49
C ASP A 20 16.00 -21.83 -8.09
N THR A 21 15.17 -22.78 -7.66
CA THR A 21 15.29 -23.48 -6.38
C THR A 21 15.28 -24.99 -6.59
N PRO A 22 15.73 -25.80 -5.62
CA PRO A 22 15.62 -27.24 -5.71
C PRO A 22 14.18 -27.77 -5.87
N ARG A 23 13.17 -26.95 -5.61
CA ARG A 23 11.73 -27.29 -5.68
C ARG A 23 11.00 -26.62 -6.84
N GLY A 24 11.73 -26.07 -7.79
CA GLY A 24 11.17 -25.40 -8.96
C GLY A 24 11.58 -23.93 -9.08
N ARG A 25 11.18 -23.35 -10.19
CA ARG A 25 11.44 -21.94 -10.53
C ARG A 25 10.32 -21.04 -10.03
N ILE A 26 10.69 -19.96 -9.38
CA ILE A 26 9.78 -18.92 -8.92
C ILE A 26 9.93 -17.69 -9.83
N ALA A 27 8.83 -17.14 -10.31
CA ALA A 27 8.77 -15.84 -10.93
C ALA A 27 8.24 -14.80 -9.91
N LEU A 28 8.92 -13.68 -9.78
CA LEU A 28 8.46 -12.54 -8.99
C LEU A 28 8.21 -11.34 -9.88
N ILE A 29 7.00 -10.79 -9.82
CA ILE A 29 6.62 -9.52 -10.44
C ILE A 29 6.31 -8.54 -9.31
N SER A 30 6.97 -7.39 -9.32
CA SER A 30 6.74 -6.36 -8.31
C SER A 30 6.22 -5.07 -8.98
N VAL A 31 5.25 -4.46 -8.33
CA VAL A 31 4.52 -3.29 -8.82
C VAL A 31 4.44 -2.25 -7.71
N THR A 32 4.34 -0.98 -8.05
CA THR A 32 4.01 0.07 -7.06
C THR A 32 2.86 0.94 -7.55
N ALA A 33 1.92 1.23 -6.65
CA ALA A 33 0.87 2.22 -6.87
C ALA A 33 1.21 3.57 -6.20
N THR A 34 2.17 3.56 -5.26
CA THR A 34 2.60 4.78 -4.54
C THR A 34 3.97 5.23 -5.02
N LEU A 35 4.04 6.43 -5.57
CA LEU A 35 5.26 7.04 -6.06
C LEU A 35 5.52 8.35 -5.32
N PRO A 36 6.76 8.59 -4.83
CA PRO A 36 7.11 9.79 -4.09
C PRO A 36 7.08 11.06 -4.94
N ALA A 37 7.21 10.94 -6.25
CA ALA A 37 7.18 12.04 -7.21
C ALA A 37 6.79 11.58 -8.60
N ASN A 38 6.18 12.49 -9.38
CA ASN A 38 5.97 12.29 -10.79
C ASN A 38 7.34 12.06 -11.47
N GLY A 39 7.45 10.98 -12.25
CA GLY A 39 8.68 10.63 -12.93
C GLY A 39 9.54 9.56 -12.26
N SER A 40 9.14 9.04 -11.09
CA SER A 40 9.78 7.87 -10.48
C SER A 40 9.41 6.55 -11.13
N TYR A 41 8.46 6.54 -12.05
CA TYR A 41 8.12 5.36 -12.85
C TYR A 41 8.99 5.27 -14.11
N ALA A 42 9.23 4.04 -14.54
CA ALA A 42 10.01 3.77 -15.74
C ALA A 42 9.27 4.24 -17.00
N GLY A 43 10.00 4.73 -17.98
CA GLY A 43 9.48 5.11 -19.30
C GLY A 43 10.06 4.23 -20.39
N GLU A 44 9.26 3.91 -21.42
CA GLU A 44 9.74 3.15 -22.57
C GLU A 44 10.72 3.97 -23.43
N PRO A 45 11.72 3.32 -24.07
CA PRO A 45 12.53 3.98 -25.07
C PRO A 45 11.71 4.32 -26.31
N THR A 46 12.10 5.37 -26.97
CA THR A 46 11.59 5.77 -28.28
C THR A 46 12.75 5.81 -29.28
N SER A 47 12.48 6.13 -30.55
CA SER A 47 13.53 6.34 -31.52
C SER A 47 14.49 7.49 -31.19
N LEU A 48 14.06 8.41 -30.31
CA LEU A 48 14.79 9.62 -29.94
C LEU A 48 15.26 9.63 -28.47
N ASP A 49 14.78 8.70 -27.64
CA ASP A 49 15.05 8.65 -26.22
C ASP A 49 15.35 7.21 -25.76
N ARG A 50 16.33 7.05 -24.88
CA ARG A 50 16.72 5.75 -24.30
C ARG A 50 15.72 5.20 -23.28
N GLY A 51 14.63 5.90 -23.03
CA GLY A 51 13.69 5.62 -21.96
C GLY A 51 14.16 6.22 -20.62
N ARG A 52 13.35 6.02 -19.59
CA ARG A 52 13.62 6.54 -18.24
C ARG A 52 13.72 5.38 -17.26
N PRO A 53 14.82 5.30 -16.47
CA PRO A 53 14.91 4.38 -15.35
C PRO A 53 13.85 4.70 -14.28
N GLY A 54 13.29 3.66 -13.67
CA GLY A 54 12.28 3.84 -12.63
C GLY A 54 11.57 2.55 -12.24
N ALA A 55 10.42 2.72 -11.59
CA ALA A 55 9.62 1.62 -11.08
C ALA A 55 8.54 1.16 -12.06
N ASN A 56 8.15 -0.11 -11.96
CA ASN A 56 6.93 -0.64 -12.56
C ASN A 56 5.73 -0.10 -11.79
N VAL A 57 4.85 0.63 -12.47
CA VAL A 57 3.73 1.34 -11.85
C VAL A 57 2.38 0.71 -12.21
N LEU A 58 1.46 0.72 -11.24
CA LEU A 58 0.03 0.61 -11.45
C LEU A 58 -0.61 1.92 -11.01
N ARG A 59 -0.79 2.85 -11.94
CA ARG A 59 -1.52 4.09 -11.70
C ARG A 59 -3.00 3.79 -11.45
N HIS A 60 -3.65 4.64 -10.71
CA HIS A 60 -5.07 4.50 -10.43
C HIS A 60 -5.74 5.88 -10.34
N ASN A 61 -7.07 5.88 -10.41
CA ASN A 61 -7.90 7.06 -10.21
C ASN A 61 -8.70 6.89 -8.91
N ILE A 62 -8.88 7.99 -8.21
CA ILE A 62 -9.74 8.09 -7.03
C ILE A 62 -10.94 8.96 -7.39
N GLN A 63 -12.14 8.49 -7.06
CA GLN A 63 -13.39 9.20 -7.25
C GLN A 63 -14.21 9.14 -5.96
N TYR A 64 -14.68 10.30 -5.51
CA TYR A 64 -15.51 10.43 -4.33
C TYR A 64 -16.97 10.49 -4.76
N VAL A 65 -17.79 9.58 -4.27
CA VAL A 65 -19.24 9.57 -4.47
C VAL A 65 -19.89 10.35 -3.35
N VAL A 66 -20.78 11.28 -3.69
CA VAL A 66 -21.49 12.12 -2.72
C VAL A 66 -22.93 12.36 -3.18
N PRO A 67 -23.90 12.61 -2.27
CA PRO A 67 -25.24 13.05 -2.62
C PRO A 67 -25.24 14.32 -3.47
N LYS A 68 -26.26 14.48 -4.33
CA LYS A 68 -26.38 15.63 -5.24
C LYS A 68 -26.31 16.97 -4.54
N GLN A 69 -26.95 17.08 -3.37
CA GLN A 69 -26.93 18.33 -2.58
C GLN A 69 -25.51 18.73 -2.16
N ASP A 70 -24.68 17.76 -1.80
CA ASP A 70 -23.31 17.98 -1.33
C ASP A 70 -22.36 18.29 -2.50
N LEU A 71 -22.60 17.68 -3.67
CA LEU A 71 -21.90 18.07 -4.88
C LEU A 71 -22.18 19.54 -5.22
N ASN A 72 -23.44 20.00 -5.07
CA ASN A 72 -23.81 21.39 -5.30
C ASN A 72 -23.20 22.32 -4.24
N ALA A 73 -23.06 21.87 -2.98
CA ALA A 73 -22.38 22.65 -1.95
C ALA A 73 -20.87 22.80 -2.26
N LEU A 74 -20.21 21.72 -2.71
CA LEU A 74 -18.81 21.77 -3.15
C LEU A 74 -18.60 22.78 -4.31
N ARG A 75 -19.53 22.81 -5.27
CA ARG A 75 -19.49 23.80 -6.37
C ARG A 75 -19.55 25.23 -5.85
N LYS A 76 -20.48 25.53 -4.93
CA LYS A 76 -20.61 26.86 -4.31
C LYS A 76 -19.34 27.24 -3.55
N ILE A 77 -18.74 26.30 -2.82
CA ILE A 77 -17.47 26.53 -2.11
C ILE A 77 -16.35 26.84 -3.11
N SER A 78 -16.24 26.05 -4.18
CA SER A 78 -15.24 26.26 -5.23
C SER A 78 -15.36 27.62 -5.90
N GLU A 79 -16.59 28.04 -6.22
CA GLU A 79 -16.89 29.38 -6.78
C GLU A 79 -16.53 30.47 -5.78
N GLY A 80 -16.98 30.35 -4.53
CA GLY A 80 -16.76 31.34 -3.47
C GLY A 80 -15.27 31.54 -3.15
N LEU A 81 -14.47 30.46 -3.22
CA LEU A 81 -13.02 30.52 -3.03
C LEU A 81 -12.26 30.90 -4.31
N GLY A 82 -12.95 31.08 -5.44
CA GLY A 82 -12.34 31.45 -6.71
C GLY A 82 -11.58 30.33 -7.42
N PHE A 83 -11.76 29.06 -7.02
CA PHE A 83 -11.08 27.92 -7.63
C PHE A 83 -11.48 27.69 -9.08
N GLU A 84 -12.72 28.02 -9.46
CA GLU A 84 -13.17 27.97 -10.84
C GLU A 84 -12.39 28.90 -11.77
N LYS A 85 -11.96 30.06 -11.26
CA LYS A 85 -11.06 30.99 -12.00
C LYS A 85 -9.66 30.32 -12.16
N GLY A 86 -9.21 29.58 -11.15
CA GLY A 86 -7.98 28.80 -11.22
C GLY A 86 -8.04 27.71 -12.31
N LYS A 87 -9.14 26.94 -12.37
CA LYS A 87 -9.36 25.94 -13.42
C LYS A 87 -9.30 26.55 -14.82
N LYS A 88 -9.92 27.71 -15.06
CA LYS A 88 -9.87 28.39 -16.35
C LYS A 88 -8.44 28.73 -16.80
N ARG A 89 -7.56 29.10 -15.87
CA ARG A 89 -6.13 29.31 -16.18
C ARG A 89 -5.44 28.00 -16.59
N LEU A 90 -5.80 26.90 -15.94
CA LEU A 90 -5.24 25.57 -16.26
C LEU A 90 -5.71 25.05 -17.63
N VAL A 91 -6.91 25.42 -18.08
CA VAL A 91 -7.37 25.17 -19.45
C VAL A 91 -6.45 25.84 -20.46
N VAL A 92 -6.10 27.11 -20.24
CA VAL A 92 -5.20 27.86 -21.11
C VAL A 92 -3.80 27.21 -21.18
N SER A 93 -3.31 26.71 -20.06
CA SER A 93 -2.03 25.98 -20.00
C SER A 93 -2.09 24.53 -20.47
N ARG A 94 -3.27 24.08 -20.94
CA ARG A 94 -3.50 22.69 -21.44
C ARG A 94 -3.09 21.62 -20.41
N ASN A 95 -3.44 21.83 -19.13
CA ASN A 95 -3.11 20.88 -18.07
C ASN A 95 -3.84 19.54 -18.33
N PRO A 96 -3.12 18.42 -18.46
CA PRO A 96 -3.72 17.13 -18.81
C PRO A 96 -4.57 16.52 -17.68
N GLY A 97 -4.48 17.05 -16.44
CA GLY A 97 -5.28 16.58 -15.30
C GLY A 97 -6.69 17.17 -15.25
N LEU A 98 -7.00 18.17 -16.10
CA LEU A 98 -8.34 18.77 -16.12
C LEU A 98 -9.36 17.84 -16.75
N ARG A 99 -10.51 17.74 -16.09
CA ARG A 99 -11.71 17.08 -16.58
C ARG A 99 -12.83 18.10 -16.81
N VAL A 100 -13.76 17.75 -17.67
CA VAL A 100 -14.95 18.56 -17.90
C VAL A 100 -15.97 18.24 -16.81
N ASP A 101 -16.40 19.27 -16.10
CA ASP A 101 -17.49 19.17 -15.14
C ASP A 101 -18.84 19.09 -15.86
N ASP A 102 -19.76 18.30 -15.34
CA ASP A 102 -21.14 18.20 -15.81
C ASP A 102 -22.11 18.23 -14.61
N GLU A 103 -23.39 17.96 -14.81
CA GLU A 103 -24.37 18.00 -13.72
C GLU A 103 -24.10 16.98 -12.61
N ASN A 104 -23.48 15.83 -12.93
CA ASN A 104 -23.24 14.71 -12.04
C ASN A 104 -21.79 14.53 -11.63
N ASN A 105 -20.85 15.20 -12.31
CA ASN A 105 -19.41 15.10 -12.06
C ASN A 105 -18.81 16.46 -11.82
N PHE A 106 -17.95 16.53 -10.81
CA PHE A 106 -17.26 17.75 -10.43
C PHE A 106 -15.81 17.50 -10.04
N GLN A 107 -14.88 18.22 -10.66
CA GLN A 107 -13.50 18.20 -10.29
C GLN A 107 -13.19 19.40 -9.39
N PHE A 108 -12.91 19.13 -8.11
CA PHE A 108 -12.53 20.16 -7.14
C PHE A 108 -11.03 20.44 -7.23
N LEU A 109 -10.67 21.71 -7.43
CA LEU A 109 -9.26 22.13 -7.35
C LEU A 109 -8.93 22.40 -5.88
N ASN A 110 -7.96 21.67 -5.32
CA ASN A 110 -7.63 21.75 -3.90
C ASN A 110 -6.92 23.06 -3.51
N THR A 111 -6.35 23.77 -4.48
CA THR A 111 -5.68 25.05 -4.24
C THR A 111 -5.55 25.88 -5.51
N ASN A 112 -5.67 27.22 -5.37
CA ASN A 112 -5.35 28.18 -6.44
C ASN A 112 -3.85 28.47 -6.56
N PHE A 113 -3.06 28.08 -5.58
CA PHE A 113 -1.65 28.44 -5.41
C PHE A 113 -0.80 27.20 -5.21
N ALA A 114 -0.95 26.20 -6.09
CA ALA A 114 -0.02 25.08 -6.03
C ALA A 114 1.40 25.57 -6.34
N PRO A 115 2.39 25.30 -5.50
CA PRO A 115 3.77 25.44 -5.92
C PRO A 115 3.97 24.51 -7.12
N TYR A 116 4.50 25.10 -8.20
CA TYR A 116 4.85 24.31 -9.39
C TYR A 116 5.61 23.03 -8.99
N PRO A 117 5.24 21.85 -9.49
CA PRO A 117 4.33 21.55 -10.59
C PRO A 117 3.00 20.84 -10.19
N LYS A 118 2.54 20.93 -8.96
CA LYS A 118 1.41 20.12 -8.47
C LYS A 118 0.12 20.91 -8.30
N PHE A 119 -0.78 20.80 -9.25
CA PHE A 119 -2.19 21.04 -9.00
C PHE A 119 -2.82 19.73 -8.55
N GLU A 120 -3.44 19.74 -7.38
CA GLU A 120 -4.14 18.57 -6.85
C GLU A 120 -5.63 18.74 -7.11
N PHE A 121 -6.23 17.68 -7.63
CA PHE A 121 -7.65 17.63 -7.92
C PHE A 121 -8.29 16.49 -7.16
N SER A 122 -9.49 16.75 -6.64
CA SER A 122 -10.38 15.72 -6.13
C SER A 122 -11.57 15.57 -7.07
N ASN A 123 -11.85 14.35 -7.53
CA ASN A 123 -12.94 14.08 -8.46
C ASN A 123 -14.15 13.58 -7.68
N PHE A 124 -15.28 14.27 -7.84
CA PHE A 124 -16.54 13.93 -7.20
C PHE A 124 -17.59 13.52 -8.23
N THR A 125 -18.45 12.58 -7.87
CA THR A 125 -19.61 12.15 -8.68
C THR A 125 -20.84 11.99 -7.79
N VAL A 126 -22.01 12.11 -8.40
CA VAL A 126 -23.27 11.93 -7.69
C VAL A 126 -23.54 10.45 -7.45
N GLY A 127 -24.02 10.11 -6.26
CA GLY A 127 -24.56 8.83 -5.88
C GLY A 127 -25.47 8.95 -4.68
N ASP A 128 -26.02 7.82 -4.23
CA ASP A 128 -26.98 7.78 -3.13
C ASP A 128 -26.31 7.73 -1.75
N GLU A 129 -25.03 7.38 -1.71
CA GLU A 129 -24.24 7.24 -0.48
C GLU A 129 -22.83 7.85 -0.63
N TYR A 130 -22.17 8.08 0.49
CA TYR A 130 -20.75 8.48 0.49
C TYR A 130 -19.88 7.24 0.26
N LYS A 131 -19.07 7.28 -0.81
CA LYS A 131 -18.18 6.20 -1.18
C LYS A 131 -16.89 6.71 -1.80
N VAL A 132 -15.81 6.00 -1.56
CA VAL A 132 -14.54 6.17 -2.30
C VAL A 132 -14.45 5.03 -3.31
N ILE A 133 -14.32 5.37 -4.58
CA ILE A 133 -14.13 4.41 -5.67
C ILE A 133 -12.71 4.59 -6.20
N THR A 134 -11.99 3.49 -6.31
CA THR A 134 -10.66 3.48 -6.90
C THR A 134 -10.62 2.54 -8.09
N THR A 135 -10.05 3.00 -9.22
CA THR A 135 -9.97 2.20 -10.45
C THR A 135 -8.55 2.19 -11.00
N PRO A 136 -8.00 1.03 -11.39
CA PRO A 136 -6.66 0.96 -11.96
C PRO A 136 -6.61 1.61 -13.34
N ASN A 137 -5.45 2.15 -13.70
CA ASN A 137 -5.19 2.54 -15.08
C ASN A 137 -5.14 1.29 -15.97
N VAL A 138 -5.96 1.29 -17.01
CA VAL A 138 -6.18 0.10 -17.87
C VAL A 138 -4.90 -0.32 -18.62
N GLU A 139 -4.07 0.62 -19.06
CA GLU A 139 -2.82 0.31 -19.76
C GLU A 139 -1.81 -0.35 -18.83
N ASP A 140 -1.66 0.20 -17.61
CA ASP A 140 -0.75 -0.34 -16.60
C ASP A 140 -1.22 -1.73 -16.14
N LEU A 141 -2.52 -1.89 -15.92
CA LEU A 141 -3.14 -3.16 -15.56
C LEU A 141 -2.86 -4.22 -16.63
N ASN A 142 -3.25 -3.95 -17.87
CA ASN A 142 -3.08 -4.89 -18.99
C ASN A 142 -1.62 -5.25 -19.24
N ARG A 143 -0.70 -4.30 -19.06
CA ARG A 143 0.74 -4.55 -19.17
C ARG A 143 1.21 -5.56 -18.12
N ASN A 144 0.84 -5.36 -16.87
CA ASN A 144 1.20 -6.27 -15.78
C ASN A 144 0.57 -7.66 -15.97
N ILE A 145 -0.70 -7.74 -16.36
CA ILE A 145 -1.37 -9.01 -16.64
C ILE A 145 -0.66 -9.81 -17.73
N LYS A 146 -0.27 -9.18 -18.85
CA LYS A 146 0.51 -9.86 -19.91
C LYS A 146 1.83 -10.45 -19.41
N TRP A 147 2.52 -9.76 -18.50
CA TRP A 147 3.75 -10.29 -17.92
C TRP A 147 3.49 -11.45 -16.97
N ILE A 148 2.36 -11.45 -16.25
CA ILE A 148 1.95 -12.58 -15.39
C ILE A 148 1.63 -13.80 -16.25
N GLU A 149 0.84 -13.65 -17.32
CA GLU A 149 0.53 -14.71 -18.29
C GLU A 149 1.81 -15.30 -18.90
N ASN A 150 2.76 -14.43 -19.26
CA ASN A 150 4.06 -14.87 -19.77
C ASN A 150 4.85 -15.63 -18.69
N ALA A 151 4.96 -15.12 -17.47
CA ALA A 151 5.71 -15.73 -16.38
C ALA A 151 5.24 -17.16 -16.06
N LYS A 152 3.93 -17.41 -16.15
CA LYS A 152 3.32 -18.72 -15.94
C LYS A 152 3.90 -19.83 -16.84
N HIS A 153 4.37 -19.47 -18.04
CA HIS A 153 4.98 -20.43 -18.98
C HIS A 153 6.43 -20.76 -18.65
N PHE A 154 7.09 -19.93 -17.82
CA PHE A 154 8.52 -20.03 -17.52
C PHE A 154 8.85 -20.35 -16.06
N ALA A 155 7.84 -20.43 -15.19
CA ALA A 155 8.00 -20.67 -13.78
C ALA A 155 6.99 -21.70 -13.25
N ASP A 156 7.38 -22.40 -12.21
CA ASP A 156 6.50 -23.30 -11.47
C ASP A 156 5.58 -22.52 -10.52
N TRP A 157 6.05 -21.37 -10.05
CA TRP A 157 5.35 -20.49 -9.11
C TRP A 157 5.44 -19.04 -9.57
N VAL A 158 4.31 -18.34 -9.58
CA VAL A 158 4.23 -16.91 -9.89
C VAL A 158 3.77 -16.15 -8.64
N ILE A 159 4.61 -15.23 -8.18
CA ILE A 159 4.30 -14.34 -7.05
C ILE A 159 4.19 -12.93 -7.58
N VAL A 160 3.09 -12.25 -7.26
CA VAL A 160 2.89 -10.83 -7.57
C VAL A 160 2.88 -10.04 -6.27
N SER A 161 3.66 -8.96 -6.23
CA SER A 161 3.79 -8.08 -5.09
C SER A 161 3.44 -6.65 -5.48
N ILE A 162 2.61 -5.96 -4.70
CA ILE A 162 2.28 -4.55 -4.92
C ILE A 162 2.54 -3.69 -3.68
N HIS A 163 3.23 -2.57 -3.88
CA HIS A 163 3.41 -1.53 -2.87
C HIS A 163 2.33 -0.46 -3.01
N VAL A 164 1.52 -0.24 -1.95
CA VAL A 164 0.40 0.69 -1.97
C VAL A 164 0.19 1.34 -0.60
N HIS A 165 0.08 2.68 -0.55
CA HIS A 165 -0.27 3.42 0.67
C HIS A 165 -1.78 3.68 0.79
N ASP A 166 -2.49 3.66 -0.32
CA ASP A 166 -3.91 3.96 -0.36
C ASP A 166 -4.73 2.92 0.40
N CYS A 167 -5.91 3.34 0.86
CA CYS A 167 -6.90 2.50 1.52
C CYS A 167 -8.27 2.67 0.83
N GLY A 168 -9.24 1.87 1.21
CA GLY A 168 -10.64 2.04 0.89
C GLY A 168 -11.27 3.15 1.73
N LYS A 169 -12.50 2.94 2.19
CA LYS A 169 -13.18 3.89 3.08
C LYS A 169 -12.54 3.94 4.44
N GLU A 170 -12.19 2.78 4.98
CA GLU A 170 -11.46 2.66 6.25
C GLU A 170 -9.97 2.41 5.96
N GLU A 171 -9.12 2.74 6.91
CA GLU A 171 -7.66 2.58 6.75
C GLU A 171 -7.22 1.12 6.61
N THR A 172 -8.00 0.20 7.14
CA THR A 172 -7.79 -1.25 7.06
C THR A 172 -8.29 -1.88 5.78
N ASP A 173 -9.13 -1.17 5.01
CA ASP A 173 -9.68 -1.69 3.76
C ASP A 173 -8.64 -1.67 2.65
N SER A 174 -8.61 -2.75 1.87
CA SER A 174 -7.86 -2.75 0.61
C SER A 174 -8.63 -1.93 -0.44
N PRO A 175 -7.97 -0.99 -1.16
CA PRO A 175 -8.68 -0.20 -2.16
C PRO A 175 -9.14 -1.07 -3.34
N ASP A 176 -10.28 -0.69 -3.96
CA ASP A 176 -10.93 -1.48 -5.01
C ASP A 176 -9.98 -1.83 -6.17
N PHE A 177 -9.12 -0.89 -6.58
CA PHE A 177 -8.17 -1.13 -7.68
C PHE A 177 -7.15 -2.22 -7.36
N VAL A 178 -6.80 -2.41 -6.07
CA VAL A 178 -5.90 -3.50 -5.63
C VAL A 178 -6.64 -4.82 -5.63
N LYS A 179 -7.90 -4.85 -5.14
CA LYS A 179 -8.76 -6.04 -5.19
C LYS A 179 -8.96 -6.49 -6.64
N GLU A 180 -9.28 -5.56 -7.55
CA GLU A 180 -9.42 -5.83 -8.99
C GLU A 180 -8.11 -6.38 -9.60
N PHE A 181 -6.97 -5.75 -9.30
CA PHE A 181 -5.70 -6.23 -9.81
C PHE A 181 -5.35 -7.62 -9.27
N ALA A 182 -5.58 -7.86 -7.98
CA ALA A 182 -5.32 -9.16 -7.34
C ALA A 182 -6.13 -10.29 -8.00
N HIS A 183 -7.44 -10.09 -8.20
CA HIS A 183 -8.30 -11.08 -8.86
C HIS A 183 -7.85 -11.35 -10.30
N LYS A 184 -7.63 -10.30 -11.10
CA LYS A 184 -7.14 -10.45 -12.47
C LYS A 184 -5.75 -11.09 -12.55
N ALA A 185 -4.87 -10.81 -11.58
CA ALA A 185 -3.55 -11.44 -11.50
C ALA A 185 -3.67 -12.94 -11.21
N ILE A 186 -4.55 -13.34 -10.28
CA ILE A 186 -4.80 -14.76 -10.00
C ILE A 186 -5.37 -15.45 -11.24
N ASP A 187 -6.36 -14.87 -11.91
CA ASP A 187 -6.96 -15.41 -13.14
C ASP A 187 -5.91 -15.55 -14.27
N ALA A 188 -4.94 -14.64 -14.34
CA ALA A 188 -3.83 -14.69 -15.28
C ALA A 188 -2.76 -15.74 -14.94
N GLY A 189 -2.78 -16.32 -13.72
CA GLY A 189 -1.92 -17.43 -13.32
C GLY A 189 -0.97 -17.14 -12.17
N THR A 190 -1.22 -16.10 -11.38
CA THR A 190 -0.53 -15.86 -10.12
C THR A 190 -0.91 -16.94 -9.10
N ASP A 191 0.08 -17.48 -8.38
CA ASP A 191 -0.14 -18.44 -7.31
C ASP A 191 -0.27 -17.77 -5.95
N ILE A 192 0.40 -16.63 -5.75
CA ILE A 192 0.39 -15.87 -4.50
C ILE A 192 0.39 -14.37 -4.83
N PHE A 193 -0.61 -13.64 -4.32
CA PHE A 193 -0.64 -12.18 -4.43
C PHE A 193 -0.38 -11.54 -3.06
N VAL A 194 0.51 -10.54 -3.01
CA VAL A 194 0.91 -9.85 -1.78
C VAL A 194 0.83 -8.35 -1.97
N SER A 195 0.02 -7.68 -1.16
CA SER A 195 0.05 -6.22 -1.03
C SER A 195 0.81 -5.81 0.24
N HIS A 196 1.49 -4.68 0.18
CA HIS A 196 2.22 -4.10 1.30
C HIS A 196 2.36 -2.58 1.14
N GLY A 197 2.93 -1.90 2.15
CA GLY A 197 3.23 -0.46 2.10
C GLY A 197 2.23 0.42 2.83
N SER A 198 1.06 -0.08 3.25
CA SER A 198 0.19 0.72 4.09
C SER A 198 0.84 0.93 5.47
N HIS A 199 0.64 2.13 6.04
CA HIS A 199 1.28 2.57 7.28
C HIS A 199 0.24 2.98 8.32
N HIS A 200 -0.89 2.28 8.36
CA HIS A 200 -1.92 2.52 9.38
C HIS A 200 -1.56 1.91 10.74
N SER A 201 -2.43 2.08 11.73
CA SER A 201 -2.22 1.74 13.13
C SER A 201 -1.83 0.28 13.41
N TYR A 202 -2.16 -0.65 12.51
CA TYR A 202 -1.82 -2.08 12.62
C TYR A 202 -0.58 -2.48 11.81
N GLN A 203 0.41 -1.60 11.68
CA GLN A 203 1.63 -1.80 10.87
C GLN A 203 1.34 -2.12 9.40
N GLY A 204 0.15 -1.74 8.90
CA GLY A 204 -0.26 -2.01 7.54
C GLY A 204 -0.77 -3.43 7.29
N SER A 205 -1.06 -4.19 8.35
CA SER A 205 -1.72 -5.49 8.20
C SER A 205 -3.17 -5.30 7.73
N ARG A 206 -3.60 -6.11 6.77
CA ARG A 206 -4.95 -6.18 6.25
C ARG A 206 -5.38 -7.63 6.12
N GLY A 207 -6.63 -7.86 5.71
CA GLY A 207 -7.19 -9.20 5.61
C GLY A 207 -6.49 -10.15 4.65
N ILE A 208 -6.81 -11.42 4.80
CA ILE A 208 -6.38 -12.51 3.93
C ILE A 208 -7.62 -12.99 3.18
N GLU A 209 -7.51 -13.11 1.87
CA GLU A 209 -8.55 -13.61 0.97
C GLU A 209 -8.09 -14.91 0.29
N LEU A 210 -9.03 -15.80 0.00
CA LEU A 210 -8.80 -16.95 -0.87
C LEU A 210 -9.66 -16.81 -2.13
N TYR A 211 -9.04 -16.47 -3.24
CA TYR A 211 -9.69 -16.32 -4.52
C TYR A 211 -9.27 -17.42 -5.49
N ASN A 212 -10.23 -18.20 -6.03
CA ASN A 212 -9.97 -19.35 -6.90
C ASN A 212 -8.93 -20.31 -6.32
N GLY A 213 -8.97 -20.58 -5.00
CA GLY A 213 -8.03 -21.46 -4.30
C GLY A 213 -6.62 -20.89 -4.12
N LYS A 214 -6.40 -19.61 -4.42
CA LYS A 214 -5.10 -18.93 -4.29
C LYS A 214 -5.17 -17.82 -3.24
N PRO A 215 -4.14 -17.68 -2.38
CA PRO A 215 -4.11 -16.68 -1.34
C PRO A 215 -3.80 -15.29 -1.88
N ILE A 216 -4.56 -14.32 -1.41
CA ILE A 216 -4.33 -12.89 -1.56
C ILE A 216 -4.10 -12.32 -0.17
N PHE A 217 -2.93 -11.74 0.06
CA PHE A 217 -2.60 -11.01 1.27
C PHE A 217 -2.75 -9.53 1.01
N HIS A 218 -3.81 -8.91 1.53
CA HIS A 218 -4.11 -7.49 1.32
C HIS A 218 -3.17 -6.55 2.09
N GLY A 219 -2.41 -7.08 3.05
CA GLY A 219 -1.35 -6.39 3.76
C GLY A 219 -0.73 -7.31 4.80
N LEU A 220 0.57 -7.59 4.69
CA LEU A 220 1.30 -8.42 5.65
C LEU A 220 1.88 -7.62 6.82
N GLY A 221 1.82 -6.29 6.76
CA GLY A 221 2.38 -5.42 7.78
C GLY A 221 3.89 -5.17 7.66
N GLY A 222 4.43 -4.39 8.61
CA GLY A 222 5.84 -4.06 8.67
C GLY A 222 6.64 -5.15 9.37
N PHE A 223 7.65 -5.72 8.71
CA PHE A 223 8.43 -6.83 9.26
C PHE A 223 9.70 -6.36 9.99
N ILE A 224 10.37 -5.32 9.49
CA ILE A 224 11.57 -4.74 10.11
C ILE A 224 11.43 -3.22 10.13
N THR A 225 11.63 -2.60 11.29
CA THR A 225 11.55 -1.14 11.45
C THR A 225 12.75 -0.61 12.21
N GLN A 226 13.61 0.16 11.55
CA GLN A 226 14.82 0.76 12.14
C GLN A 226 14.92 2.26 11.82
N SER A 227 13.88 3.02 12.15
CA SER A 227 13.82 4.45 11.88
C SER A 227 14.87 5.25 12.66
N SER A 228 15.22 4.80 13.87
CA SER A 228 16.16 5.48 14.78
C SER A 228 17.61 5.51 14.30
N VAL A 229 17.97 4.75 13.27
CA VAL A 229 19.35 4.74 12.71
C VAL A 229 19.47 5.59 11.45
N LYS A 230 18.37 6.15 10.96
CA LYS A 230 18.34 6.93 9.72
C LYS A 230 18.50 8.42 10.03
N TRP A 231 19.52 9.04 9.48
CA TRP A 231 19.65 10.48 9.47
C TRP A 231 18.59 11.10 8.55
N SER A 232 17.88 12.08 9.07
CA SER A 232 16.92 12.86 8.31
C SER A 232 17.57 14.13 7.76
N PRO A 233 17.10 14.70 6.66
CA PRO A 233 17.60 15.97 6.17
C PRO A 233 17.18 17.11 7.11
N TRP A 234 17.90 18.22 7.04
CA TRP A 234 17.75 19.37 7.93
C TRP A 234 16.31 19.89 8.04
N ASP A 235 15.58 19.99 6.94
CA ASP A 235 14.19 20.45 6.90
C ASP A 235 13.23 19.53 7.66
N ALA A 236 13.55 18.25 7.75
CA ALA A 236 12.78 17.32 8.57
C ALA A 236 12.94 17.62 10.07
N TYR A 237 14.16 17.88 10.54
CA TYR A 237 14.40 18.30 11.92
C TYR A 237 13.66 19.60 12.24
N GLN A 238 13.75 20.58 11.36
CA GLN A 238 13.03 21.85 11.50
C GLN A 238 11.51 21.66 11.59
N ARG A 239 10.93 20.79 10.75
CA ARG A 239 9.49 20.48 10.73
C ARG A 239 8.99 19.94 12.06
N TYR A 240 9.82 19.18 12.77
CA TYR A 240 9.49 18.62 14.09
C TYR A 240 9.94 19.50 15.25
N GLY A 241 10.32 20.75 14.99
CA GLY A 241 10.69 21.73 16.02
C GLY A 241 11.97 21.38 16.78
N ILE A 242 12.89 20.64 16.17
CA ILE A 242 14.19 20.35 16.74
C ILE A 242 15.08 21.58 16.52
N THR A 243 15.47 22.24 17.62
CA THR A 243 16.17 23.53 17.59
C THR A 243 17.67 23.39 17.45
N ASP A 244 18.27 22.32 18.00
CA ASP A 244 19.68 22.02 17.76
C ASP A 244 19.85 21.36 16.40
N GLN A 245 20.13 22.18 15.41
CA GLN A 245 20.33 21.75 14.02
C GLN A 245 21.78 21.44 13.70
N ILE A 246 22.70 21.70 14.63
CA ILE A 246 24.13 21.45 14.46
C ILE A 246 24.44 19.98 14.81
N ASN A 247 23.83 19.49 15.89
CA ASN A 247 24.04 18.13 16.37
C ASN A 247 22.72 17.36 16.55
N PRO A 248 21.82 17.35 15.54
CA PRO A 248 20.57 16.62 15.66
C PRO A 248 20.86 15.12 15.70
N THR A 249 20.08 14.36 16.47
CA THR A 249 20.21 12.91 16.49
C THR A 249 18.98 12.23 15.91
N PRO A 250 19.13 11.07 15.24
CA PRO A 250 17.98 10.28 14.81
C PRO A 250 17.04 9.92 15.96
N SER A 251 17.57 9.67 17.15
CA SER A 251 16.80 9.36 18.35
C SER A 251 15.92 10.53 18.80
N GLU A 252 16.45 11.75 18.78
CA GLU A 252 15.67 12.96 19.08
C GLU A 252 14.54 13.17 18.08
N PHE A 253 14.82 12.98 16.79
CA PHE A 253 13.84 13.06 15.73
C PHE A 253 12.69 12.07 15.95
N GLU A 254 12.98 10.79 16.20
CA GLU A 254 11.95 9.77 16.45
C GLU A 254 11.20 10.05 17.76
N THR A 255 11.85 10.57 18.77
CA THR A 255 11.18 10.98 20.04
C THR A 255 10.15 12.09 19.79
N ARG A 256 10.54 13.12 19.02
CA ARG A 256 9.64 14.23 18.66
C ARG A 256 8.50 13.76 17.78
N ARG A 257 8.80 13.00 16.74
CA ARG A 257 7.80 12.41 15.85
C ARG A 257 6.78 11.56 16.62
N SER A 258 7.24 10.69 17.50
CA SER A 258 6.39 9.83 18.34
C SER A 258 5.58 10.61 19.37
N SER A 259 6.02 11.81 19.78
CA SER A 259 5.27 12.63 20.76
C SER A 259 3.97 13.18 20.16
N ILE A 260 3.94 13.48 18.87
CA ILE A 260 2.74 13.99 18.18
C ILE A 260 1.60 12.96 18.23
N GLY A 261 1.92 11.68 18.01
CA GLY A 261 0.91 10.61 18.09
C GLY A 261 0.30 10.40 19.48
N ARG A 262 0.95 10.90 20.54
CA ARG A 262 0.42 10.77 21.92
C ARG A 262 -0.78 11.67 22.18
N GLU A 263 -0.88 12.78 21.48
CA GLU A 263 -1.98 13.73 21.61
C GLU A 263 -3.28 13.20 20.99
N TYR A 264 -3.19 12.20 20.11
CA TYR A 264 -4.31 11.63 19.36
C TYR A 264 -4.77 10.25 19.87
N ASP A 265 -4.30 9.81 21.06
CA ASP A 265 -4.66 8.52 21.69
C ASP A 265 -4.58 7.31 20.75
N VAL A 266 -3.52 7.28 19.93
CA VAL A 266 -3.31 6.20 18.95
C VAL A 266 -2.98 4.90 19.68
N ASP A 267 -3.68 3.82 19.35
CA ASP A 267 -3.42 2.48 19.86
C ASP A 267 -1.99 2.03 19.52
N ARG A 268 -1.12 2.09 20.53
CA ARG A 268 0.30 1.80 20.38
C ARG A 268 0.62 0.32 20.26
N ILE A 269 -0.25 -0.56 20.77
CA ILE A 269 -0.06 -2.01 20.65
C ILE A 269 -0.22 -2.39 19.18
N GLY A 270 -1.26 -1.87 18.53
CA GLY A 270 -1.49 -2.04 17.11
C GLY A 270 -0.35 -1.54 16.22
N MET A 271 0.34 -0.47 16.63
CA MET A 271 1.47 0.09 15.87
C MET A 271 2.73 -0.79 15.83
N HIS A 272 2.83 -1.81 16.66
CA HIS A 272 4.03 -2.65 16.78
C HIS A 272 3.79 -4.13 16.50
N GLY A 273 2.53 -4.51 16.35
CA GLY A 273 2.13 -5.86 15.99
C GLY A 273 2.17 -6.06 14.48
N SER A 274 2.75 -7.15 14.03
CA SER A 274 2.81 -7.56 12.63
C SER A 274 2.79 -9.08 12.52
N SER A 275 2.88 -9.59 11.33
CA SER A 275 2.94 -11.02 11.11
C SER A 275 3.77 -11.37 9.88
N TYR A 276 4.22 -12.62 9.82
CA TYR A 276 4.59 -13.26 8.57
C TYR A 276 3.75 -14.52 8.39
N VAL A 277 3.66 -14.99 7.17
CA VAL A 277 2.86 -16.16 6.84
C VAL A 277 3.74 -17.30 6.33
N SER A 278 3.35 -18.53 6.65
CA SER A 278 3.84 -19.72 5.98
C SER A 278 2.67 -20.53 5.43
N MET A 279 2.90 -21.24 4.33
CA MET A 279 1.83 -21.93 3.61
C MET A 279 2.24 -23.37 3.33
N GLN A 280 1.27 -24.27 3.47
CA GLN A 280 1.39 -25.65 3.02
C GLN A 280 0.64 -25.82 1.70
N TRP A 281 1.28 -26.48 0.74
CA TRP A 281 0.75 -26.69 -0.59
C TRP A 281 0.71 -28.18 -0.91
N GLU A 282 -0.38 -28.61 -1.51
CA GLU A 282 -0.55 -29.97 -2.06
C GLU A 282 -0.99 -29.84 -3.52
N ARG A 283 -0.25 -30.43 -4.46
CA ARG A 283 -0.54 -30.42 -5.90
C ARG A 283 -0.89 -29.01 -6.47
N LYS A 284 -0.18 -27.94 -5.99
CA LYS A 284 -0.42 -26.52 -6.33
C LYS A 284 -1.70 -25.91 -5.74
N GLU A 285 -2.35 -26.56 -4.81
CA GLU A 285 -3.43 -25.99 -4.02
C GLU A 285 -2.88 -25.61 -2.64
N CYS A 286 -3.21 -24.41 -2.18
CA CYS A 286 -2.89 -23.98 -0.82
C CYS A 286 -3.87 -24.69 0.14
N VAL A 287 -3.37 -25.55 0.99
CA VAL A 287 -4.19 -26.35 1.91
C VAL A 287 -4.18 -25.81 3.34
N LYS A 288 -3.18 -25.05 3.70
CA LYS A 288 -3.07 -24.45 5.04
C LYS A 288 -2.24 -23.17 4.99
N ILE A 289 -2.70 -22.15 5.72
CA ILE A 289 -1.94 -20.92 5.96
C ILE A 289 -1.72 -20.80 7.47
N LEU A 290 -0.48 -20.52 7.88
CA LEU A 290 -0.11 -20.21 9.24
C LEU A 290 0.27 -18.74 9.33
N VAL A 291 -0.38 -18.00 10.22
CA VAL A 291 -0.09 -16.61 10.53
C VAL A 291 0.77 -16.59 11.80
N HIS A 292 1.99 -16.14 11.68
CA HIS A 292 2.96 -16.06 12.77
C HIS A 292 3.05 -14.63 13.28
N PRO A 293 2.44 -14.31 14.44
CA PRO A 293 2.51 -12.98 15.02
C PRO A 293 3.92 -12.61 15.42
N VAL A 294 4.31 -11.38 15.10
CA VAL A 294 5.59 -10.80 15.52
C VAL A 294 5.40 -9.40 16.09
N THR A 295 6.29 -9.01 16.96
CA THR A 295 6.38 -7.63 17.44
C THR A 295 7.69 -7.01 17.00
N THR A 296 7.61 -5.77 16.50
CA THR A 296 8.77 -4.96 16.08
C THR A 296 9.02 -3.80 17.03
N SER A 297 8.53 -3.91 18.28
CA SER A 297 8.56 -2.87 19.30
C SER A 297 9.90 -2.14 19.38
N SER A 298 9.88 -0.86 19.06
CA SER A 298 10.97 0.05 19.46
C SER A 298 10.80 0.42 20.95
N GLN A 299 11.85 0.50 21.65
CA GLN A 299 12.19 0.85 23.04
C GLN A 299 11.12 1.31 24.06
N ASN A 300 9.87 1.61 23.71
CA ASN A 300 8.94 2.30 24.61
C ASN A 300 7.63 1.58 24.91
N VAL A 301 7.44 0.35 24.49
CA VAL A 301 6.21 -0.37 24.79
C VAL A 301 6.39 -1.17 26.06
N SER A 302 5.56 -0.87 27.06
CA SER A 302 5.53 -1.52 28.38
C SER A 302 5.19 -3.03 28.35
N ILE A 303 5.11 -3.62 27.18
CA ILE A 303 4.85 -5.04 26.93
C ILE A 303 6.02 -5.90 27.47
N PHE A 304 7.23 -5.36 27.50
CA PHE A 304 8.35 -6.04 28.12
C PHE A 304 8.59 -5.43 29.51
N LYS A 305 8.47 -6.23 30.56
CA LYS A 305 8.83 -5.84 31.92
C LYS A 305 10.26 -5.32 32.05
N ASP A 306 11.12 -5.68 31.11
CA ASP A 306 12.50 -5.23 30.99
C ASP A 306 12.65 -4.30 29.77
N ARG A 307 12.62 -2.99 30.00
CA ARG A 307 12.80 -1.94 28.98
C ARG A 307 14.17 -1.95 28.29
N SER A 308 15.16 -2.66 28.85
CA SER A 308 16.51 -2.76 28.30
C SER A 308 16.59 -3.68 27.07
N ARG A 309 15.56 -4.47 26.81
CA ARG A 309 15.54 -5.52 25.78
C ARG A 309 14.57 -5.27 24.64
N GLY A 310 14.21 -4.04 24.33
CA GLY A 310 13.44 -3.72 23.13
C GLY A 310 14.04 -4.39 21.89
N THR A 311 13.19 -4.79 20.92
CA THR A 311 13.64 -5.50 19.72
C THR A 311 14.47 -4.63 18.78
N GLN A 312 14.49 -3.31 19.01
CA GLN A 312 15.14 -2.32 18.16
C GLN A 312 14.71 -2.45 16.67
N GLY A 313 13.44 -2.77 16.45
CA GLY A 313 12.87 -2.94 15.13
C GLY A 313 13.11 -4.31 14.49
N ARG A 314 13.74 -5.27 15.19
CA ARG A 314 13.81 -6.66 14.76
C ARG A 314 12.49 -7.36 15.05
N PRO A 315 11.97 -8.18 14.11
CA PRO A 315 10.81 -9.00 14.40
C PRO A 315 11.16 -10.07 15.43
N MET A 316 10.32 -10.15 16.47
CA MET A 316 10.40 -11.19 17.50
C MET A 316 9.05 -11.89 17.58
N PRO A 317 9.00 -13.22 17.77
CA PRO A 317 7.74 -13.91 17.96
C PRO A 317 6.92 -13.27 19.08
N ALA A 318 5.68 -12.91 18.79
CA ALA A 318 4.73 -12.46 19.78
C ALA A 318 4.14 -13.67 20.53
N GLN A 319 3.81 -13.51 21.81
CA GLN A 319 3.28 -14.58 22.66
C GLN A 319 2.13 -14.05 23.53
N GLY A 320 1.25 -14.95 23.98
CA GLY A 320 0.15 -14.67 24.88
C GLY A 320 -0.79 -13.59 24.32
N GLU A 321 -1.18 -12.62 25.15
CA GLU A 321 -2.14 -11.57 24.80
C GLU A 321 -1.74 -10.76 23.56
N ILE A 322 -0.44 -10.58 23.31
CA ILE A 322 0.03 -9.84 22.12
C ILE A 322 -0.19 -10.66 20.85
N ALA A 323 0.10 -11.96 20.91
CA ALA A 323 -0.17 -12.84 19.77
C ALA A 323 -1.69 -12.92 19.51
N ASP A 324 -2.49 -12.99 20.58
CA ASP A 324 -3.94 -13.01 20.51
C ASP A 324 -4.50 -11.77 19.84
N ASP A 325 -4.04 -10.59 20.24
CA ASP A 325 -4.46 -9.32 19.67
C ASP A 325 -4.15 -9.26 18.16
N ILE A 326 -2.93 -9.61 17.76
CA ILE A 326 -2.53 -9.62 16.35
C ILE A 326 -3.38 -10.59 15.52
N ILE A 327 -3.59 -11.83 16.02
CA ILE A 327 -4.38 -12.84 15.31
C ILE A 327 -5.84 -12.39 15.19
N ASN A 328 -6.43 -11.87 16.26
CA ASN A 328 -7.82 -11.43 16.27
C ASN A 328 -8.05 -10.28 15.27
N ARG A 329 -7.13 -9.33 15.18
CA ARG A 329 -7.21 -8.22 14.22
C ARG A 329 -7.14 -8.69 12.79
N ILE A 330 -6.21 -9.62 12.47
CA ILE A 330 -6.13 -10.20 11.13
C ILE A 330 -7.39 -11.02 10.83
N ALA A 331 -7.93 -11.74 11.81
CA ALA A 331 -9.18 -12.49 11.66
C ALA A 331 -10.37 -11.56 11.39
N GLU A 332 -10.48 -10.45 12.12
CA GLU A 332 -11.52 -9.44 11.90
C GLU A 332 -11.45 -8.88 10.46
N MET A 333 -10.27 -8.44 10.03
CA MET A 333 -10.04 -7.92 8.68
C MET A 333 -10.23 -8.99 7.59
N SER A 334 -10.07 -10.27 7.89
CA SER A 334 -10.25 -11.38 6.95
C SER A 334 -11.70 -11.85 6.86
N SER A 335 -12.57 -11.44 7.80
CA SER A 335 -13.97 -11.86 7.84
C SER A 335 -14.78 -11.35 6.65
N GLU A 336 -14.42 -10.22 6.05
CA GLU A 336 -15.04 -9.72 4.82
C GLU A 336 -14.86 -10.68 3.61
N PHE A 337 -13.85 -11.57 3.68
CA PHE A 337 -13.53 -12.56 2.67
C PHE A 337 -13.94 -13.99 3.07
N ASP A 338 -14.81 -14.14 4.08
CA ASP A 338 -15.24 -15.44 4.62
C ASP A 338 -14.12 -16.32 5.15
N ILE A 339 -12.99 -15.73 5.56
CA ILE A 339 -11.84 -16.44 6.13
C ILE A 339 -11.92 -16.42 7.66
N SER A 340 -11.90 -17.62 8.26
CA SER A 340 -11.80 -17.81 9.71
C SER A 340 -10.39 -18.23 10.10
N ILE A 341 -9.85 -17.61 11.13
CA ILE A 341 -8.52 -17.91 11.66
C ILE A 341 -8.68 -18.53 13.04
N ALA A 342 -8.32 -19.80 13.18
CA ALA A 342 -8.24 -20.48 14.47
C ALA A 342 -6.89 -20.17 15.14
N LYS A 343 -6.86 -20.16 16.47
CA LYS A 343 -5.62 -19.97 17.22
C LYS A 343 -5.10 -21.33 17.74
N GLU A 344 -3.84 -21.63 17.46
CA GLU A 344 -3.11 -22.80 17.96
C GLU A 344 -1.72 -22.34 18.46
N ASN A 345 -1.48 -22.37 19.78
CA ASN A 345 -0.17 -22.06 20.38
C ASN A 345 0.47 -20.74 19.86
N ASP A 346 -0.20 -19.62 20.02
CA ASP A 346 0.25 -18.29 19.56
C ASP A 346 0.40 -18.15 18.03
N ILE A 347 -0.16 -19.07 17.25
CA ILE A 347 -0.15 -19.04 15.78
C ILE A 347 -1.60 -19.03 15.28
N GLY A 348 -1.89 -18.17 14.31
CA GLY A 348 -3.15 -18.20 13.58
C GLY A 348 -3.13 -19.32 12.53
N VAL A 349 -4.20 -20.10 12.46
CA VAL A 349 -4.30 -21.23 11.54
C VAL A 349 -5.54 -21.09 10.66
N ILE A 350 -5.32 -21.14 9.36
CA ILE A 350 -6.37 -21.19 8.34
C ILE A 350 -6.27 -22.54 7.65
N ASN A 351 -7.26 -23.42 7.87
CA ASN A 351 -7.35 -24.71 7.18
C ASN A 351 -8.23 -24.53 5.95
N LEU A 352 -7.70 -24.84 4.77
CA LEU A 352 -8.36 -24.68 3.47
C LEU A 352 -8.84 -26.00 2.90
N ASN A 353 -8.53 -27.12 3.55
CA ASN A 353 -9.09 -28.43 3.21
C ASN A 353 -10.57 -28.48 3.67
N LYS A 354 -11.48 -28.52 2.73
CA LYS A 354 -12.86 -28.94 2.97
C LYS A 354 -13.04 -30.42 2.73
#